data_0f22bfb1fb2681d77aba5d80c78df616
#
_entry.id   0f22bfb1fb2681d77aba5d80c78df616
#
_cell.length_a   1.000
_cell.length_b   1.000
_cell.length_c   1.000
_cell.angle_alpha   90.00
_cell.angle_beta   90.00
_cell.angle_gamma   90.00
#
_symmetry.space_group_name_H-M   'P 1'
#
loop_
_entity.id
_entity.type
_entity.pdbx_description
1 polymer ?
#
loop_
_entity_poly.entity_id
_entity_poly.type
_entity_poly.pdbx_seq_one_letter_code
_entity_poly.pdbx_strand_id
1 'polypeptide(L)'
;MSRGSSLVKMIFTLFKILYMFNLLLYYKTSGCPQDWNTCTNPDFSHTSKSSDILLEDIESRLSSLERRLRAVEQPVWQIGTTNEDWEICAEGPCKCVPETKSLSCWRYGLLDVPPSQVVPNDILKLDLGSNQMTALHRDTFLDMTQLNQLDLSGNYIEHLPLNLFFSLHSAIHLRISKNLLRELHQNQFVKVRNLRILDASSNRLQTLPESLFIANNVLVLLDFSNNLISYLPNGTFHGLKTLEELLLSHNRLTTLQSGVFRDLLNTKCLKLDDNRLAKLPADIFHQQISLEELNLRGNLLTEIPDKLFSSLEQLLTLELSGNRLTHINLYAFDGLISLKELQLGQNYIKTLTPGLFDSVMSLERLLHPELFKDTPNLRKLLLEANYLSYLPARILDGLLTIRQLRLERNPWHCDCSAAYLATWLQRRYLIITNSSSIGEINIGDNSKSWEFGAGVICRGPGTMGGKLLLRLTFHELCEGQWASMKGLVPRLPKDLLGTPLSSIFGKIAQV
;
A
#
# COMPACT_ATOMS: atom_id res chain seq x y z
N MET A 1 -4.81 -45.64 12.44
CA MET A 1 -5.41 -44.40 12.98
C MET A 1 -6.54 -43.81 12.11
N SER A 2 -7.22 -44.58 11.26
CA SER A 2 -8.27 -44.13 10.35
C SER A 2 -9.71 -44.22 10.89
N ARG A 3 -9.92 -44.63 12.13
CA ARG A 3 -11.28 -44.80 12.69
C ARG A 3 -11.89 -43.55 13.34
N GLY A 4 -11.10 -42.57 13.78
CA GLY A 4 -11.61 -41.32 14.40
C GLY A 4 -12.31 -40.36 13.42
N SER A 5 -11.72 -40.18 12.24
CA SER A 5 -12.28 -39.32 11.21
C SER A 5 -13.63 -39.78 10.68
N SER A 6 -13.87 -41.10 10.65
CA SER A 6 -15.13 -41.65 10.19
C SER A 6 -16.25 -41.48 11.24
N LEU A 7 -15.91 -41.55 12.54
CA LEU A 7 -16.86 -41.35 13.63
C LEU A 7 -17.37 -39.92 13.73
N VAL A 8 -16.46 -38.94 13.58
CA VAL A 8 -16.80 -37.51 13.60
C VAL A 8 -17.69 -37.18 12.42
N LYS A 9 -17.36 -37.64 11.21
CA LYS A 9 -18.22 -37.45 10.03
C LYS A 9 -19.60 -38.09 10.19
N MET A 10 -19.67 -39.24 10.86
CA MET A 10 -20.93 -39.95 11.13
C MET A 10 -21.77 -39.20 12.18
N ILE A 11 -21.15 -38.64 13.21
CA ILE A 11 -21.82 -37.80 14.22
C ILE A 11 -22.35 -36.53 13.59
N PHE A 12 -21.59 -35.89 12.70
CA PHE A 12 -22.02 -34.71 11.97
C PHE A 12 -23.21 -34.94 11.03
N THR A 13 -23.19 -36.09 10.34
CA THR A 13 -24.32 -36.47 9.48
C THR A 13 -25.57 -36.78 10.33
N LEU A 14 -25.41 -37.41 11.46
CA LEU A 14 -26.49 -37.67 12.43
C LEU A 14 -27.07 -36.38 13.03
N PHE A 15 -26.22 -35.37 13.36
CA PHE A 15 -26.68 -34.09 13.85
C PHE A 15 -27.44 -33.28 12.75
N LYS A 16 -26.97 -33.31 11.51
CA LYS A 16 -27.71 -32.71 10.38
C LYS A 16 -29.05 -33.38 10.15
N ILE A 17 -29.10 -34.69 10.24
CA ILE A 17 -30.35 -35.48 10.11
C ILE A 17 -31.30 -35.21 11.29
N LEU A 18 -30.81 -35.16 12.53
CA LEU A 18 -31.63 -34.81 13.70
C LEU A 18 -32.17 -33.40 13.68
N TYR A 19 -31.36 -32.45 13.19
CA TYR A 19 -31.80 -31.04 13.02
C TYR A 19 -32.86 -30.90 11.95
N MET A 20 -32.70 -31.59 10.81
CA MET A 20 -33.72 -31.62 9.77
C MET A 20 -35.00 -32.33 10.24
N PHE A 21 -34.87 -33.37 11.09
CA PHE A 21 -36.03 -34.05 11.69
C PHE A 21 -36.76 -33.17 12.72
N ASN A 22 -36.04 -32.39 13.52
CA ASN A 22 -36.62 -31.40 14.44
C ASN A 22 -37.32 -30.24 13.70
N LEU A 23 -36.75 -29.78 12.58
CA LEU A 23 -37.41 -28.80 11.69
C LEU A 23 -38.70 -29.41 11.10
N LEU A 24 -38.67 -30.63 10.62
CA LEU A 24 -39.86 -31.31 10.08
C LEU A 24 -40.91 -31.58 11.18
N LEU A 25 -40.53 -31.89 12.42
CA LEU A 25 -41.43 -32.03 13.56
C LEU A 25 -42.02 -30.68 13.98
N TYR A 26 -41.24 -29.59 13.96
CA TYR A 26 -41.72 -28.22 14.23
C TYR A 26 -42.75 -27.79 13.20
N TYR A 27 -42.52 -28.10 11.91
CA TYR A 27 -43.49 -27.85 10.83
C TYR A 27 -44.76 -28.71 10.97
N LYS A 28 -44.68 -29.89 11.58
CA LYS A 28 -45.83 -30.80 11.76
C LYS A 28 -46.68 -30.46 12.98
N THR A 29 -46.14 -29.73 13.98
CA THR A 29 -46.87 -29.34 15.21
C THR A 29 -47.49 -27.92 15.13
N SER A 30 -47.05 -27.06 14.23
CA SER A 30 -47.70 -25.78 13.95
C SER A 30 -48.77 -26.02 12.87
N GLY A 31 -49.97 -26.47 13.29
CA GLY A 31 -51.09 -26.87 12.45
C GLY A 31 -51.46 -25.86 11.36
N CYS A 32 -51.01 -26.09 10.12
CA CYS A 32 -51.58 -25.50 8.95
C CYS A 32 -52.59 -26.49 8.32
N PRO A 33 -53.80 -26.06 7.96
CA PRO A 33 -54.78 -26.88 7.20
C PRO A 33 -54.30 -27.11 5.75
N GLN A 34 -54.78 -28.14 5.13
CA GLN A 34 -54.37 -28.73 3.85
C GLN A 34 -54.56 -27.91 2.58
N ASP A 35 -54.49 -26.55 2.61
CA ASP A 35 -54.64 -25.73 1.42
C ASP A 35 -53.46 -24.75 1.25
N TRP A 36 -52.66 -25.00 0.21
CA TRP A 36 -51.39 -24.31 -0.10
C TRP A 36 -51.54 -22.84 -0.55
N ASN A 37 -52.75 -22.35 -0.76
CA ASN A 37 -52.97 -21.04 -1.39
C ASN A 37 -53.34 -19.90 -0.41
N THR A 38 -53.42 -20.13 0.89
CA THR A 38 -53.92 -19.13 1.85
C THR A 38 -52.92 -18.70 2.96
N CYS A 39 -51.67 -19.12 2.95
CA CYS A 39 -50.65 -18.68 3.93
C CYS A 39 -49.87 -17.49 3.41
N THR A 40 -50.48 -16.36 3.22
CA THR A 40 -49.80 -15.07 3.10
C THR A 40 -49.90 -14.28 4.40
N ASN A 41 -49.05 -14.54 5.34
CA ASN A 41 -48.93 -13.72 6.55
C ASN A 41 -47.61 -12.92 6.47
N PRO A 42 -47.63 -11.56 6.54
CA PRO A 42 -46.44 -10.71 6.35
C PRO A 42 -45.41 -10.75 7.50
N ASP A 43 -45.71 -11.43 8.60
CA ASP A 43 -44.80 -11.48 9.77
C ASP A 43 -43.71 -12.58 9.73
N PHE A 44 -43.70 -13.42 8.69
CA PHE A 44 -42.70 -14.50 8.54
C PHE A 44 -41.33 -14.02 8.03
N SER A 45 -41.22 -12.80 7.52
CA SER A 45 -39.95 -12.27 7.01
C SER A 45 -38.92 -11.93 8.12
N HIS A 46 -39.35 -11.69 9.35
CA HIS A 46 -38.50 -11.38 10.48
C HIS A 46 -37.95 -12.63 11.20
N THR A 47 -38.69 -13.74 11.20
CA THR A 47 -38.25 -14.99 11.86
C THR A 47 -37.27 -15.78 11.01
N SER A 48 -37.36 -15.73 9.67
CA SER A 48 -36.37 -16.38 8.80
C SER A 48 -35.00 -15.71 8.88
N LYS A 49 -34.92 -14.37 8.91
CA LYS A 49 -33.66 -13.66 9.07
C LYS A 49 -32.97 -13.93 10.41
N SER A 50 -33.72 -14.13 11.48
CA SER A 50 -33.16 -14.48 12.79
C SER A 50 -32.63 -15.90 12.83
N SER A 51 -33.28 -16.86 12.16
CA SER A 51 -32.82 -18.25 12.07
C SER A 51 -31.60 -18.39 11.15
N ASP A 52 -31.53 -17.63 10.06
CA ASP A 52 -30.37 -17.64 9.15
C ASP A 52 -29.13 -17.09 9.82
N ILE A 53 -29.23 -16.00 10.60
CA ILE A 53 -28.14 -15.43 11.40
C ILE A 53 -27.67 -16.43 12.48
N LEU A 54 -28.58 -17.14 13.12
CA LEU A 54 -28.25 -18.15 14.11
C LEU A 54 -27.55 -19.37 13.47
N LEU A 55 -27.95 -19.75 12.27
CA LEU A 55 -27.36 -20.84 11.49
C LEU A 55 -25.92 -20.49 11.06
N GLU A 56 -25.70 -19.27 10.56
CA GLU A 56 -24.36 -18.78 10.22
C GLU A 56 -23.43 -18.73 11.44
N ASP A 57 -23.93 -18.31 12.61
CA ASP A 57 -23.14 -18.32 13.85
C ASP A 57 -22.77 -19.77 14.26
N ILE A 58 -23.72 -20.70 14.21
CA ILE A 58 -23.46 -22.12 14.53
C ILE A 58 -22.47 -22.74 13.52
N GLU A 59 -22.60 -22.47 12.22
CA GLU A 59 -21.67 -22.96 11.20
C GLU A 59 -20.27 -22.38 11.39
N SER A 60 -20.19 -21.10 11.73
CA SER A 60 -18.92 -20.44 12.07
C SER A 60 -18.25 -21.07 13.27
N ARG A 61 -18.99 -21.32 14.36
CA ARG A 61 -18.49 -21.96 15.59
C ARG A 61 -18.10 -23.42 15.36
N LEU A 62 -18.87 -24.18 14.58
CA LEU A 62 -18.55 -25.54 14.19
C LEU A 62 -17.28 -25.61 13.35
N SER A 63 -17.13 -24.76 12.36
CA SER A 63 -15.91 -24.69 11.54
C SER A 63 -14.68 -24.30 12.37
N SER A 64 -14.86 -23.44 13.37
CA SER A 64 -13.80 -23.10 14.34
C SER A 64 -13.39 -24.31 15.20
N LEU A 65 -14.36 -25.09 15.69
CA LEU A 65 -14.09 -26.29 16.45
C LEU A 65 -13.42 -27.39 15.63
N GLU A 66 -13.85 -27.62 14.40
CA GLU A 66 -13.21 -28.55 13.47
C GLU A 66 -11.74 -28.20 13.20
N ARG A 67 -11.45 -26.90 13.04
CA ARG A 67 -10.06 -26.42 12.85
C ARG A 67 -9.20 -26.66 14.09
N ARG A 68 -9.75 -26.38 15.29
CA ARG A 68 -9.06 -26.64 16.56
C ARG A 68 -8.81 -28.13 16.77
N LEU A 69 -9.75 -28.97 16.42
CA LEU A 69 -9.61 -30.43 16.51
C LEU A 69 -8.52 -30.91 15.54
N ARG A 70 -8.53 -30.46 14.29
CA ARG A 70 -7.47 -30.77 13.31
C ARG A 70 -6.08 -30.37 13.81
N ALA A 71 -5.95 -29.22 14.46
CA ALA A 71 -4.67 -28.77 15.01
C ALA A 71 -4.17 -29.64 16.15
N VAL A 72 -5.06 -30.30 16.94
CA VAL A 72 -4.70 -31.23 18.02
C VAL A 72 -4.28 -32.60 17.48
N GLU A 73 -4.81 -32.97 16.30
CA GLU A 73 -4.49 -34.26 15.66
C GLU A 73 -3.20 -34.24 14.82
N GLN A 74 -2.60 -33.05 14.62
CA GLN A 74 -1.37 -32.91 13.84
C GLN A 74 -0.18 -33.58 14.52
N PRO A 75 0.74 -34.17 13.75
CA PRO A 75 1.97 -34.70 14.28
C PRO A 75 2.90 -33.58 14.77
N VAL A 76 3.81 -33.94 15.67
CA VAL A 76 4.90 -33.07 16.14
C VAL A 76 6.25 -33.68 15.78
N TRP A 77 7.28 -32.84 15.76
CA TRP A 77 8.65 -33.26 15.51
C TRP A 77 9.19 -34.20 16.61
N GLN A 78 10.16 -35.01 16.25
CA GLN A 78 11.06 -35.62 17.21
C GLN A 78 12.22 -34.65 17.48
N ILE A 79 12.28 -34.11 18.69
CA ILE A 79 13.36 -33.20 19.08
C ILE A 79 14.54 -34.01 19.58
N GLY A 80 15.69 -33.83 18.94
CA GLY A 80 16.94 -34.45 19.36
C GLY A 80 17.55 -33.74 20.58
N THR A 81 18.31 -34.48 21.34
CA THR A 81 18.95 -34.00 22.59
C THR A 81 20.45 -34.31 22.65
N THR A 82 21.01 -34.86 21.59
CA THR A 82 22.41 -35.32 21.52
C THR A 82 23.22 -34.56 20.46
N ASN A 83 24.55 -34.66 20.51
CA ASN A 83 25.42 -34.03 19.51
C ASN A 83 25.37 -34.75 18.14
N GLU A 84 24.86 -35.97 18.08
CA GLU A 84 24.71 -36.80 16.87
C GLU A 84 23.40 -36.49 16.12
N ASP A 85 22.54 -35.63 16.67
CA ASP A 85 21.21 -35.33 16.14
C ASP A 85 21.24 -34.72 14.71
N TRP A 86 22.32 -34.03 14.32
CA TRP A 86 22.48 -33.52 12.98
C TRP A 86 22.74 -34.60 11.93
N GLU A 87 23.41 -35.72 12.30
CA GLU A 87 23.58 -36.88 11.44
C GLU A 87 22.25 -37.58 11.23
N ILE A 88 21.50 -37.80 12.33
CA ILE A 88 20.16 -38.39 12.30
C ILE A 88 19.18 -37.46 11.53
N CYS A 89 19.30 -36.17 11.68
CA CYS A 89 18.50 -35.21 10.93
C CYS A 89 18.67 -35.40 9.41
N ALA A 90 19.89 -35.65 8.94
CA ALA A 90 20.21 -35.82 7.54
C ALA A 90 19.57 -37.10 6.91
N GLU A 91 19.23 -38.09 7.72
CA GLU A 91 18.51 -39.30 7.30
C GLU A 91 17.01 -39.09 7.11
N GLY A 92 16.49 -37.98 7.62
CA GLY A 92 15.09 -37.59 7.49
C GLY A 92 14.70 -37.10 6.09
N PRO A 93 13.38 -36.87 5.87
CA PRO A 93 12.88 -36.42 4.57
C PRO A 93 13.29 -35.00 4.19
N CYS A 94 13.71 -34.16 5.14
CA CYS A 94 14.06 -32.76 4.89
C CYS A 94 15.56 -32.54 4.80
N LYS A 95 15.99 -31.46 4.18
CA LYS A 95 17.41 -31.13 4.02
C LYS A 95 17.96 -30.50 5.29
N CYS A 96 18.87 -31.18 5.97
CA CYS A 96 19.62 -30.69 7.10
C CYS A 96 20.98 -30.13 6.68
N VAL A 97 21.37 -28.99 7.24
CA VAL A 97 22.66 -28.34 7.00
C VAL A 97 23.29 -27.99 8.35
N PRO A 98 24.17 -28.85 8.89
CA PRO A 98 24.76 -28.67 10.22
C PRO A 98 25.56 -27.38 10.37
N GLU A 99 26.31 -26.97 9.34
CA GLU A 99 27.18 -25.79 9.36
C GLU A 99 26.39 -24.49 9.64
N THR A 100 25.16 -24.41 9.16
CA THR A 100 24.27 -23.27 9.35
C THR A 100 23.18 -23.51 10.39
N LYS A 101 23.16 -24.69 11.00
CA LYS A 101 22.11 -25.16 11.91
C LYS A 101 20.71 -24.94 11.33
N SER A 102 20.53 -25.35 10.08
CA SER A 102 19.30 -25.14 9.34
C SER A 102 18.67 -26.43 8.85
N LEU A 103 17.34 -26.48 8.94
CA LEU A 103 16.49 -27.52 8.38
C LEU A 103 15.54 -26.89 7.35
N SER A 104 15.57 -27.39 6.12
CA SER A 104 14.67 -26.95 5.07
C SER A 104 13.85 -28.11 4.52
N CYS A 105 12.54 -27.97 4.62
CA CYS A 105 11.54 -28.83 3.98
C CYS A 105 10.79 -28.07 2.87
N TRP A 106 11.42 -27.06 2.26
CA TRP A 106 10.82 -26.19 1.25
C TRP A 106 10.38 -26.97 0.00
N ARG A 107 9.11 -26.81 -0.37
CA ARG A 107 8.49 -27.47 -1.55
C ARG A 107 8.49 -28.99 -1.52
N TYR A 108 8.47 -29.62 -0.37
CA TYR A 108 8.39 -31.08 -0.25
C TYR A 108 6.95 -31.62 -0.39
N GLY A 109 5.96 -30.74 -0.57
CA GLY A 109 4.56 -31.13 -0.68
C GLY A 109 3.96 -31.66 0.62
N LEU A 110 4.52 -31.25 1.76
CA LEU A 110 4.12 -31.72 3.08
C LEU A 110 2.69 -31.28 3.42
N LEU A 111 1.87 -32.24 3.83
CA LEU A 111 0.55 -31.99 4.40
C LEU A 111 0.65 -31.65 5.89
N ASP A 112 1.62 -32.28 6.57
CA ASP A 112 1.91 -32.15 7.99
C ASP A 112 3.41 -32.16 8.22
N VAL A 113 3.86 -31.80 9.42
CA VAL A 113 5.28 -31.96 9.78
C VAL A 113 5.62 -33.47 9.83
N PRO A 114 6.72 -33.90 9.21
CA PRO A 114 7.06 -35.32 9.15
C PRO A 114 7.50 -35.86 10.53
N PRO A 115 6.77 -36.79 11.15
CA PRO A 115 7.09 -37.30 12.48
C PRO A 115 8.36 -38.16 12.52
N SER A 116 8.85 -38.60 11.36
CA SER A 116 10.13 -39.33 11.25
C SER A 116 11.35 -38.42 11.18
N GLN A 117 11.14 -37.10 11.00
CA GLN A 117 12.23 -36.14 10.99
C GLN A 117 12.68 -35.82 12.41
N VAL A 118 13.94 -36.07 12.72
CA VAL A 118 14.55 -35.60 13.95
C VAL A 118 15.03 -34.16 13.71
N VAL A 119 14.69 -33.25 14.62
CA VAL A 119 15.11 -31.85 14.60
C VAL A 119 16.05 -31.61 15.79
N PRO A 120 17.29 -31.20 15.53
CA PRO A 120 18.23 -30.87 16.60
C PRO A 120 17.72 -29.68 17.44
N ASN A 121 17.93 -29.72 18.76
CA ASN A 121 17.44 -28.71 19.69
C ASN A 121 18.14 -27.36 19.55
N ASP A 122 19.32 -27.34 18.93
CA ASP A 122 20.15 -26.15 18.68
C ASP A 122 19.92 -25.54 17.28
N ILE A 123 18.80 -25.93 16.62
CA ILE A 123 18.40 -25.41 15.32
C ILE A 123 18.23 -23.88 15.34
N LEU A 124 18.79 -23.20 14.34
CA LEU A 124 18.67 -21.74 14.18
C LEU A 124 17.68 -21.33 13.09
N LYS A 125 17.54 -22.14 12.05
CA LYS A 125 16.68 -21.82 10.89
C LYS A 125 15.83 -23.02 10.52
N LEU A 126 14.52 -22.78 10.41
CA LEU A 126 13.54 -23.77 9.98
C LEU A 126 12.72 -23.19 8.83
N ASP A 127 12.78 -23.86 7.68
CA ASP A 127 12.03 -23.51 6.49
C ASP A 127 11.03 -24.60 6.14
N LEU A 128 9.75 -24.29 6.32
CA LEU A 128 8.58 -25.11 5.98
C LEU A 128 7.78 -24.46 4.83
N GLY A 129 8.39 -23.54 4.11
CA GLY A 129 7.72 -22.74 3.08
C GLY A 129 7.26 -23.58 1.88
N SER A 130 6.23 -23.09 1.21
CA SER A 130 5.68 -23.63 -0.04
C SER A 130 5.29 -25.12 0.05
N ASN A 131 4.58 -25.49 1.10
CA ASN A 131 4.02 -26.82 1.32
C ASN A 131 2.48 -26.81 1.25
N GLN A 132 1.85 -27.87 1.70
CA GLN A 132 0.39 -28.05 1.68
C GLN A 132 -0.22 -28.16 3.09
N MET A 133 0.46 -27.62 4.10
CA MET A 133 0.02 -27.71 5.50
C MET A 133 -1.22 -26.86 5.72
N THR A 134 -2.24 -27.42 6.34
CA THR A 134 -3.51 -26.75 6.65
C THR A 134 -3.63 -26.34 8.11
N ALA A 135 -2.91 -27.00 8.99
CA ALA A 135 -2.87 -26.75 10.43
C ALA A 135 -1.51 -27.15 11.01
N LEU A 136 -1.22 -26.67 12.21
CA LEU A 136 -0.03 -27.03 12.99
C LEU A 136 -0.47 -27.40 14.40
N HIS A 137 0.19 -28.37 15.02
CA HIS A 137 -0.01 -28.65 16.44
C HIS A 137 0.56 -27.51 17.28
N ARG A 138 -0.04 -27.23 18.44
CA ARG A 138 0.43 -26.17 19.34
C ARG A 138 1.87 -26.37 19.83
N ASP A 139 2.33 -27.62 19.90
CA ASP A 139 3.64 -28.01 20.37
C ASP A 139 4.63 -28.28 19.20
N THR A 140 4.28 -27.94 17.96
CA THR A 140 5.15 -28.16 16.77
C THR A 140 6.53 -27.56 16.96
N PHE A 141 6.66 -26.40 17.62
CA PHE A 141 7.92 -25.72 17.86
C PHE A 141 8.33 -25.75 19.34
N LEU A 142 7.79 -26.72 20.11
CA LEU A 142 8.19 -26.90 21.50
C LEU A 142 9.70 -27.18 21.56
N ASP A 143 10.37 -26.60 22.57
CA ASP A 143 11.82 -26.72 22.83
C ASP A 143 12.78 -26.16 21.79
N MET A 144 12.29 -25.56 20.69
CA MET A 144 13.14 -24.86 19.69
C MET A 144 13.54 -23.45 20.17
N THR A 145 14.14 -23.36 21.35
CA THR A 145 14.40 -22.07 22.02
C THR A 145 15.45 -21.20 21.34
N GLN A 146 16.33 -21.80 20.54
CA GLN A 146 17.39 -21.10 19.81
C GLN A 146 16.99 -20.68 18.39
N LEU A 147 15.80 -21.08 17.93
CA LEU A 147 15.35 -20.79 16.56
C LEU A 147 15.28 -19.29 16.31
N ASN A 148 16.07 -18.80 15.34
CA ASN A 148 16.15 -17.39 14.95
C ASN A 148 15.24 -17.06 13.75
N GLN A 149 15.08 -18.02 12.84
CA GLN A 149 14.31 -17.83 11.60
C GLN A 149 13.33 -18.97 11.41
N LEU A 150 12.05 -18.63 11.26
CA LEU A 150 10.98 -19.55 10.93
C LEU A 150 10.24 -19.08 9.69
N ASP A 151 10.19 -19.92 8.67
CA ASP A 151 9.41 -19.69 7.45
C ASP A 151 8.30 -20.73 7.33
N LEU A 152 7.04 -20.26 7.38
CA LEU A 152 5.80 -21.02 7.16
C LEU A 152 5.05 -20.52 5.93
N SER A 153 5.69 -19.69 5.11
CA SER A 153 5.04 -19.03 3.98
C SER A 153 4.58 -20.01 2.90
N GLY A 154 3.53 -19.63 2.14
CA GLY A 154 3.07 -20.43 1.01
C GLY A 154 2.46 -21.77 1.39
N ASN A 155 1.70 -21.81 2.46
CA ASN A 155 0.94 -22.98 2.92
C ASN A 155 -0.58 -22.68 2.86
N TYR A 156 -1.39 -23.56 3.42
CA TYR A 156 -2.85 -23.41 3.50
C TYR A 156 -3.33 -23.26 4.96
N ILE A 157 -2.49 -22.71 5.84
CA ILE A 157 -2.78 -22.56 7.27
C ILE A 157 -3.89 -21.52 7.45
N GLU A 158 -5.00 -21.93 8.08
CA GLU A 158 -6.13 -21.04 8.36
C GLU A 158 -6.08 -20.41 9.76
N HIS A 159 -5.46 -21.11 10.73
CA HIS A 159 -5.34 -20.68 12.13
C HIS A 159 -3.99 -21.03 12.71
N LEU A 160 -3.48 -20.15 13.56
CA LEU A 160 -2.32 -20.40 14.39
C LEU A 160 -2.76 -20.71 15.81
N PRO A 161 -2.40 -21.87 16.38
CA PRO A 161 -2.62 -22.14 17.81
C PRO A 161 -2.00 -21.03 18.68
N LEU A 162 -2.67 -20.61 19.74
CA LEU A 162 -2.23 -19.50 20.59
C LEU A 162 -0.78 -19.69 21.10
N ASN A 163 -0.44 -20.90 21.52
CA ASN A 163 0.84 -21.20 22.14
C ASN A 163 1.93 -21.63 21.13
N LEU A 164 1.62 -21.61 19.83
CA LEU A 164 2.50 -22.15 18.79
C LEU A 164 3.94 -21.57 18.85
N PHE A 165 4.07 -20.28 19.17
CA PHE A 165 5.35 -19.57 19.21
C PHE A 165 5.92 -19.39 20.62
N PHE A 166 5.38 -20.05 21.65
CA PHE A 166 5.77 -19.79 23.03
C PHE A 166 7.22 -20.16 23.36
N SER A 167 7.79 -21.17 22.70
CA SER A 167 9.20 -21.55 22.89
C SER A 167 10.17 -20.72 22.06
N LEU A 168 9.72 -19.92 21.10
CA LEU A 168 10.55 -19.22 20.14
C LEU A 168 11.10 -17.89 20.68
N HIS A 169 11.80 -17.94 21.82
CA HIS A 169 12.29 -16.75 22.51
C HIS A 169 13.38 -16.01 21.74
N SER A 170 14.15 -16.74 20.92
CA SER A 170 15.26 -16.20 20.12
C SER A 170 14.85 -15.79 18.71
N ALA A 171 13.59 -16.01 18.31
CA ALA A 171 13.15 -15.73 16.96
C ALA A 171 13.25 -14.25 16.62
N ILE A 172 13.94 -13.98 15.51
CA ILE A 172 14.19 -12.66 14.94
C ILE A 172 13.33 -12.45 13.69
N HIS A 173 13.23 -13.48 12.85
CA HIS A 173 12.47 -13.44 11.60
C HIS A 173 11.37 -14.50 11.63
N LEU A 174 10.12 -14.07 11.43
CA LEU A 174 8.95 -14.94 11.32
C LEU A 174 8.21 -14.61 10.02
N ARG A 175 8.08 -15.59 9.13
CA ARG A 175 7.31 -15.50 7.91
C ARG A 175 6.12 -16.44 7.96
N ILE A 176 4.93 -15.87 7.87
CA ILE A 176 3.64 -16.57 7.82
C ILE A 176 2.82 -16.11 6.60
N SER A 177 3.49 -15.49 5.63
CA SER A 177 2.86 -14.96 4.43
C SER A 177 2.32 -16.02 3.49
N LYS A 178 1.42 -15.63 2.57
CA LYS A 178 0.80 -16.53 1.56
C LYS A 178 0.17 -17.76 2.19
N ASN A 179 -0.66 -17.54 3.21
CA ASN A 179 -1.47 -18.53 3.89
C ASN A 179 -2.96 -18.15 3.82
N LEU A 180 -3.80 -18.81 4.58
CA LEU A 180 -5.24 -18.56 4.62
C LEU A 180 -5.69 -17.99 5.97
N LEU A 181 -4.77 -17.37 6.74
CA LEU A 181 -5.02 -16.85 8.09
C LEU A 181 -6.13 -15.81 8.06
N ARG A 182 -7.15 -15.99 8.91
CA ARG A 182 -8.31 -15.08 9.01
C ARG A 182 -8.20 -14.13 10.19
N GLU A 183 -7.51 -14.55 11.24
CA GLU A 183 -7.35 -13.81 12.49
C GLU A 183 -6.01 -14.11 13.14
N LEU A 184 -5.55 -13.20 13.99
CA LEU A 184 -4.44 -13.39 14.92
C LEU A 184 -4.96 -13.18 16.33
N HIS A 185 -4.48 -13.96 17.29
CA HIS A 185 -4.85 -13.78 18.68
C HIS A 185 -4.02 -12.66 19.32
N GLN A 186 -4.62 -11.87 20.22
CA GLN A 186 -3.97 -10.75 20.89
C GLN A 186 -2.60 -11.10 21.52
N ASN A 187 -2.46 -12.31 22.07
CA ASN A 187 -1.24 -12.79 22.71
C ASN A 187 -0.36 -13.65 21.79
N GLN A 188 -0.61 -13.67 20.47
CA GLN A 188 0.06 -14.57 19.53
C GLN A 188 1.59 -14.45 19.58
N PHE A 189 2.11 -13.22 19.73
CA PHE A 189 3.53 -12.92 19.69
C PHE A 189 4.14 -12.53 21.04
N VAL A 190 3.41 -12.66 22.15
CA VAL A 190 3.82 -12.18 23.49
C VAL A 190 5.14 -12.78 23.99
N LYS A 191 5.49 -13.99 23.55
CA LYS A 191 6.73 -14.67 23.95
C LYS A 191 7.88 -14.45 22.98
N VAL A 192 7.62 -13.99 21.77
CA VAL A 192 8.63 -13.76 20.71
C VAL A 192 9.17 -12.34 20.82
N ARG A 193 9.82 -12.03 21.94
CA ARG A 193 10.22 -10.65 22.28
C ARG A 193 11.33 -10.07 21.41
N ASN A 194 12.14 -10.93 20.79
CA ASN A 194 13.28 -10.55 19.96
C ASN A 194 12.91 -10.40 18.48
N LEU A 195 11.60 -10.51 18.15
CA LEU A 195 11.11 -10.45 16.79
C LEU A 195 11.41 -9.07 16.17
N ARG A 196 12.16 -9.07 15.06
CA ARG A 196 12.50 -7.86 14.30
C ARG A 196 11.75 -7.78 12.97
N ILE A 197 11.46 -8.90 12.36
CA ILE A 197 10.77 -8.95 11.07
C ILE A 197 9.59 -9.92 11.17
N LEU A 198 8.39 -9.41 10.90
CA LEU A 198 7.18 -10.20 10.74
C LEU A 198 6.59 -9.97 9.35
N ASP A 199 6.56 -11.02 8.54
CA ASP A 199 5.86 -11.06 7.27
C ASP A 199 4.59 -11.91 7.40
N ALA A 200 3.43 -11.26 7.43
CA ALA A 200 2.10 -11.85 7.44
C ALA A 200 1.30 -11.45 6.18
N SER A 201 2.00 -11.04 5.13
CA SER A 201 1.39 -10.61 3.88
C SER A 201 0.64 -11.73 3.15
N SER A 202 -0.25 -11.37 2.24
CA SER A 202 -0.99 -12.33 1.40
C SER A 202 -1.75 -13.39 2.22
N ASN A 203 -2.54 -12.92 3.18
CA ASN A 203 -3.42 -13.72 4.00
C ASN A 203 -4.87 -13.25 3.86
N ARG A 204 -5.76 -13.66 4.77
CA ARG A 204 -7.18 -13.27 4.80
C ARG A 204 -7.55 -12.55 6.09
N LEU A 205 -6.59 -11.86 6.73
CA LEU A 205 -6.79 -11.12 7.97
C LEU A 205 -7.77 -9.97 7.74
N GLN A 206 -8.81 -9.87 8.55
CA GLN A 206 -9.84 -8.84 8.44
C GLN A 206 -9.62 -7.68 9.40
N THR A 207 -8.99 -7.94 10.53
CA THR A 207 -8.65 -6.96 11.57
C THR A 207 -7.40 -7.43 12.31
N LEU A 208 -6.73 -6.50 12.98
CA LEU A 208 -5.63 -6.78 13.91
C LEU A 208 -6.10 -6.45 15.32
N PRO A 209 -5.82 -7.31 16.33
CA PRO A 209 -6.17 -7.04 17.72
C PRO A 209 -5.44 -5.80 18.26
N GLU A 210 -6.05 -5.09 19.19
CA GLU A 210 -5.35 -4.10 20.00
C GLU A 210 -4.21 -4.75 20.78
N SER A 211 -3.12 -4.02 20.94
CA SER A 211 -1.94 -4.47 21.71
C SER A 211 -1.33 -5.80 21.24
N LEU A 212 -1.56 -6.21 19.98
CA LEU A 212 -1.00 -7.42 19.38
C LEU A 212 0.52 -7.50 19.56
N PHE A 213 1.21 -6.34 19.50
CA PHE A 213 2.66 -6.21 19.54
C PHE A 213 3.22 -5.64 20.84
N ILE A 214 2.46 -5.63 21.92
CA ILE A 214 2.85 -4.98 23.18
C ILE A 214 4.18 -5.47 23.76
N ALA A 215 4.59 -6.70 23.44
CA ALA A 215 5.84 -7.30 23.88
C ALA A 215 6.97 -7.24 22.84
N ASN A 216 6.71 -6.69 21.64
CA ASN A 216 7.60 -6.78 20.49
C ASN A 216 8.24 -5.43 20.15
N ASN A 217 8.76 -4.73 21.15
CA ASN A 217 9.27 -3.37 21.04
C ASN A 217 10.57 -3.21 20.22
N VAL A 218 11.13 -4.31 19.71
CA VAL A 218 12.33 -4.33 18.84
C VAL A 218 11.99 -4.61 17.37
N LEU A 219 10.69 -4.66 17.02
CA LEU A 219 10.25 -4.82 15.62
C LEU A 219 10.78 -3.68 14.75
N VAL A 220 11.27 -4.05 13.56
CA VAL A 220 11.83 -3.14 12.54
C VAL A 220 10.94 -3.14 11.30
N LEU A 221 10.43 -4.32 10.89
CA LEU A 221 9.61 -4.47 9.71
C LEU A 221 8.34 -5.27 10.03
N LEU A 222 7.19 -4.71 9.67
CA LEU A 222 5.89 -5.35 9.69
C LEU A 222 5.26 -5.34 8.30
N ASP A 223 4.98 -6.51 7.74
CA ASP A 223 4.27 -6.63 6.47
C ASP A 223 2.93 -7.33 6.66
N PHE A 224 1.85 -6.58 6.45
CA PHE A 224 0.46 -7.04 6.39
C PHE A 224 -0.17 -6.75 5.02
N SER A 225 0.62 -6.56 3.98
CA SER A 225 0.14 -6.30 2.63
C SER A 225 -0.71 -7.45 2.10
N ASN A 226 -1.60 -7.16 1.15
CA ASN A 226 -2.44 -8.18 0.50
C ASN A 226 -3.29 -8.99 1.50
N ASN A 227 -3.99 -8.28 2.38
CA ASN A 227 -4.94 -8.85 3.33
C ASN A 227 -6.35 -8.27 3.13
N LEU A 228 -7.25 -8.54 4.04
CA LEU A 228 -8.63 -8.05 4.00
C LEU A 228 -8.91 -7.03 5.12
N ILE A 229 -7.86 -6.39 5.67
CA ILE A 229 -7.95 -5.50 6.83
C ILE A 229 -8.78 -4.27 6.46
N SER A 230 -9.90 -4.07 7.14
CA SER A 230 -10.82 -2.96 6.90
C SER A 230 -10.73 -1.86 7.95
N TYR A 231 -10.20 -2.18 9.12
CA TYR A 231 -10.08 -1.29 10.26
C TYR A 231 -8.85 -1.62 11.11
N LEU A 232 -8.24 -0.58 11.67
CA LEU A 232 -7.10 -0.67 12.59
C LEU A 232 -7.47 0.04 13.89
N PRO A 233 -7.56 -0.69 15.02
CA PRO A 233 -7.70 -0.08 16.35
C PRO A 233 -6.52 0.84 16.70
N ASN A 234 -6.74 1.88 17.48
CA ASN A 234 -5.68 2.83 17.86
C ASN A 234 -4.49 2.18 18.59
N GLY A 235 -4.74 1.14 19.36
CA GLY A 235 -3.69 0.43 20.11
C GLY A 235 -2.94 -0.66 19.34
N THR A 236 -3.24 -0.88 18.06
CA THR A 236 -2.65 -1.98 17.27
C THR A 236 -1.12 -1.93 17.23
N PHE A 237 -0.54 -0.75 17.03
CA PHE A 237 0.91 -0.55 16.92
C PHE A 237 1.51 0.07 18.18
N HIS A 238 0.84 -0.06 19.33
CA HIS A 238 1.31 0.51 20.58
C HIS A 238 2.69 -0.06 20.99
N GLY A 239 3.61 0.84 21.33
CA GLY A 239 4.97 0.51 21.78
C GLY A 239 5.99 0.23 20.68
N LEU A 240 5.63 0.23 19.39
CA LEU A 240 6.52 -0.07 18.27
C LEU A 240 7.43 1.10 17.87
N LYS A 241 8.18 1.63 18.82
CA LYS A 241 9.03 2.82 18.61
C LYS A 241 10.22 2.58 17.67
N THR A 242 10.65 1.34 17.48
CA THR A 242 11.78 0.96 16.61
C THR A 242 11.37 0.57 15.21
N LEU A 243 10.07 0.57 14.91
CA LEU A 243 9.57 0.15 13.60
C LEU A 243 10.01 1.14 12.52
N GLU A 244 10.72 0.63 11.52
CA GLU A 244 11.20 1.41 10.37
C GLU A 244 10.28 1.25 9.15
N GLU A 245 9.70 0.06 8.95
CA GLU A 245 8.86 -0.22 7.79
C GLU A 245 7.52 -0.80 8.21
N LEU A 246 6.42 -0.16 7.80
CA LEU A 246 5.05 -0.65 7.95
C LEU A 246 4.38 -0.75 6.59
N LEU A 247 4.09 -1.99 6.17
CA LEU A 247 3.49 -2.30 4.88
C LEU A 247 2.05 -2.77 5.08
N LEU A 248 1.09 -1.97 4.59
CA LEU A 248 -0.35 -2.21 4.66
C LEU A 248 -1.02 -2.11 3.29
N SER A 249 -0.22 -2.22 2.21
CA SER A 249 -0.69 -2.15 0.82
C SER A 249 -1.73 -3.22 0.50
N HIS A 250 -2.61 -2.95 -0.47
CA HIS A 250 -3.62 -3.91 -0.94
C HIS A 250 -4.49 -4.49 0.17
N ASN A 251 -5.07 -3.63 0.99
CA ASN A 251 -6.02 -3.97 2.03
C ASN A 251 -7.41 -3.33 1.75
N ARG A 252 -8.28 -3.30 2.76
CA ARG A 252 -9.62 -2.75 2.64
C ARG A 252 -9.87 -1.59 3.61
N LEU A 253 -8.81 -0.90 4.05
CA LEU A 253 -8.89 0.21 5.00
C LEU A 253 -9.76 1.32 4.43
N THR A 254 -10.82 1.69 5.16
CA THR A 254 -11.75 2.77 4.76
C THR A 254 -11.49 4.05 5.52
N THR A 255 -11.04 3.94 6.76
CA THR A 255 -10.73 5.05 7.66
C THR A 255 -9.53 4.73 8.52
N LEU A 256 -8.81 5.75 8.94
CA LEU A 256 -7.75 5.68 9.94
C LEU A 256 -8.12 6.59 11.12
N GLN A 257 -7.83 6.16 12.33
CA GLN A 257 -7.97 6.98 13.53
C GLN A 257 -6.71 7.81 13.75
N SER A 258 -6.82 9.05 14.22
CA SER A 258 -5.69 9.98 14.34
C SER A 258 -4.54 9.47 15.21
N GLY A 259 -4.82 8.60 16.18
CA GLY A 259 -3.80 8.02 17.07
C GLY A 259 -3.16 6.71 16.61
N VAL A 260 -3.57 6.13 15.47
CA VAL A 260 -3.16 4.77 15.08
C VAL A 260 -1.65 4.62 14.87
N PHE A 261 -0.96 5.66 14.41
CA PHE A 261 0.48 5.66 14.17
C PHE A 261 1.28 6.39 15.25
N ARG A 262 0.66 6.79 16.37
CA ARG A 262 1.28 7.65 17.41
C ARG A 262 2.66 7.19 17.86
N ASP A 263 2.85 5.88 18.07
CA ASP A 263 4.08 5.34 18.64
C ASP A 263 5.14 5.00 17.59
N LEU A 264 4.84 5.17 16.31
CA LEU A 264 5.73 4.84 15.19
C LEU A 264 6.71 5.99 14.90
N LEU A 265 7.58 6.29 15.88
CA LEU A 265 8.44 7.47 15.85
C LEU A 265 9.62 7.36 14.86
N ASN A 266 10.10 6.14 14.59
CA ASN A 266 11.25 5.87 13.73
C ASN A 266 10.87 5.29 12.36
N THR A 267 9.57 5.29 12.03
CA THR A 267 9.10 4.75 10.75
C THR A 267 9.60 5.62 9.60
N LYS A 268 10.33 4.98 8.68
CA LYS A 268 10.89 5.56 7.45
C LYS A 268 10.02 5.31 6.24
N CYS A 269 9.39 4.12 6.18
CA CYS A 269 8.56 3.71 5.07
C CYS A 269 7.16 3.30 5.56
N LEU A 270 6.12 3.97 5.05
CA LEU A 270 4.72 3.67 5.32
C LEU A 270 3.97 3.48 4.00
N LYS A 271 3.53 2.23 3.74
CA LYS A 271 2.77 1.89 2.55
C LYS A 271 1.32 1.61 2.88
N LEU A 272 0.43 2.42 2.33
CA LEU A 272 -1.03 2.38 2.47
C LEU A 272 -1.72 2.32 1.10
N ASP A 273 -0.96 2.02 0.05
CA ASP A 273 -1.45 2.00 -1.32
C ASP A 273 -2.50 0.90 -1.54
N ASP A 274 -3.33 1.12 -2.56
CA ASP A 274 -4.41 0.22 -2.98
C ASP A 274 -5.34 -0.19 -1.83
N ASN A 275 -5.77 0.81 -1.06
CA ASN A 275 -6.76 0.72 -0.01
C ASN A 275 -8.07 1.46 -0.41
N ARG A 276 -8.95 1.74 0.54
CA ARG A 276 -10.23 2.42 0.33
C ARG A 276 -10.38 3.69 1.16
N LEU A 277 -9.25 4.33 1.48
CA LEU A 277 -9.21 5.54 2.30
C LEU A 277 -9.85 6.71 1.52
N ALA A 278 -10.95 7.25 2.03
CA ALA A 278 -11.64 8.38 1.42
C ALA A 278 -11.21 9.72 2.03
N LYS A 279 -10.82 9.73 3.31
CA LYS A 279 -10.32 10.88 4.06
C LYS A 279 -9.23 10.47 5.03
N LEU A 280 -8.35 11.41 5.35
CA LEU A 280 -7.30 11.28 6.37
C LEU A 280 -7.54 12.31 7.48
N PRO A 281 -7.40 11.94 8.77
CA PRO A 281 -7.34 12.91 9.85
C PRO A 281 -6.18 13.88 9.66
N ALA A 282 -6.36 15.17 9.94
CA ALA A 282 -5.32 16.18 9.69
C ALA A 282 -4.04 15.99 10.52
N ASP A 283 -4.14 15.28 11.65
CA ASP A 283 -3.06 15.04 12.61
C ASP A 283 -2.47 13.61 12.53
N ILE A 284 -2.89 12.79 11.55
CA ILE A 284 -2.53 11.37 11.44
C ILE A 284 -1.02 11.14 11.38
N PHE A 285 -0.25 12.05 10.76
CA PHE A 285 1.19 11.95 10.58
C PHE A 285 2.00 12.89 11.50
N HIS A 286 1.38 13.43 12.53
CA HIS A 286 2.03 14.45 13.38
C HIS A 286 3.30 13.97 14.10
N GLN A 287 3.42 12.67 14.37
CA GLN A 287 4.56 12.07 15.08
C GLN A 287 5.58 11.39 14.16
N GLN A 288 5.33 11.30 12.84
CA GLN A 288 6.15 10.53 11.90
C GLN A 288 7.30 11.38 11.33
N ILE A 289 8.06 12.03 12.18
CA ILE A 289 9.12 12.98 11.81
C ILE A 289 10.28 12.33 11.01
N SER A 290 10.48 11.02 11.13
CA SER A 290 11.52 10.26 10.44
C SER A 290 11.07 9.67 9.10
N LEU A 291 9.81 9.95 8.67
CA LEU A 291 9.25 9.31 7.48
C LEU A 291 9.94 9.82 6.21
N GLU A 292 10.46 8.88 5.41
CA GLU A 292 11.13 9.13 4.14
C GLU A 292 10.28 8.77 2.92
N GLU A 293 9.44 7.73 3.04
CA GLU A 293 8.54 7.28 1.98
C GLU A 293 7.11 7.13 2.50
N LEU A 294 6.16 7.84 1.87
CA LEU A 294 4.72 7.70 2.12
C LEU A 294 4.00 7.34 0.83
N ASN A 295 3.41 6.15 0.80
CA ASN A 295 2.64 5.68 -0.35
C ASN A 295 1.14 5.60 -0.02
N LEU A 296 0.35 6.45 -0.67
CA LEU A 296 -1.11 6.54 -0.57
C LEU A 296 -1.80 6.32 -1.93
N ARG A 297 -1.05 5.76 -2.91
CA ARG A 297 -1.56 5.49 -4.25
C ARG A 297 -2.82 4.61 -4.23
N GLY A 298 -3.68 4.76 -5.24
CA GLY A 298 -4.80 3.82 -5.45
C GLY A 298 -5.85 3.84 -4.34
N ASN A 299 -6.03 4.98 -3.65
CA ASN A 299 -7.05 5.18 -2.63
C ASN A 299 -8.27 5.96 -3.17
N LEU A 300 -9.15 6.38 -2.30
CA LEU A 300 -10.37 7.12 -2.64
C LEU A 300 -10.32 8.57 -2.13
N LEU A 301 -9.12 9.11 -1.87
CA LEU A 301 -8.93 10.45 -1.30
C LEU A 301 -9.49 11.52 -2.23
N THR A 302 -10.39 12.36 -1.71
CA THR A 302 -11.03 13.46 -2.46
C THR A 302 -10.35 14.81 -2.22
N GLU A 303 -9.68 14.95 -1.09
CA GLU A 303 -8.98 16.16 -0.64
C GLU A 303 -7.76 15.80 0.22
N ILE A 304 -6.83 16.70 0.34
CA ILE A 304 -5.71 16.65 1.27
C ILE A 304 -5.95 17.75 2.30
N PRO A 305 -6.09 17.42 3.60
CA PRO A 305 -6.19 18.43 4.65
C PRO A 305 -5.00 19.38 4.65
N ASP A 306 -5.23 20.65 4.96
CA ASP A 306 -4.15 21.63 5.12
C ASP A 306 -3.17 21.16 6.21
N LYS A 307 -1.89 21.31 5.92
CA LYS A 307 -0.79 20.95 6.83
C LYS A 307 -0.75 19.47 7.26
N LEU A 308 -1.43 18.57 6.53
CA LEU A 308 -1.42 17.14 6.81
C LEU A 308 0.00 16.57 6.92
N PHE A 309 0.91 17.08 6.10
CA PHE A 309 2.30 16.61 6.02
C PHE A 309 3.30 17.53 6.72
N SER A 310 2.84 18.50 7.52
CA SER A 310 3.69 19.57 8.08
C SER A 310 4.82 19.09 8.98
N SER A 311 4.71 17.90 9.57
CA SER A 311 5.76 17.30 10.41
C SER A 311 6.72 16.38 9.63
N LEU A 312 6.47 16.16 8.33
CA LEU A 312 7.22 15.18 7.52
C LEU A 312 8.44 15.85 6.84
N GLU A 313 9.28 16.51 7.61
CA GLU A 313 10.41 17.25 7.09
C GLU A 313 11.46 16.38 6.35
N GLN A 314 11.55 15.09 6.68
CA GLN A 314 12.48 14.14 6.06
C GLN A 314 11.86 13.38 4.87
N LEU A 315 10.59 13.64 4.51
CA LEU A 315 9.94 12.91 3.45
C LEU A 315 10.60 13.18 2.08
N LEU A 316 11.03 12.10 1.44
CA LEU A 316 11.69 12.13 0.13
C LEU A 316 10.72 11.81 -1.02
N THR A 317 9.78 10.90 -0.77
CA THR A 317 8.84 10.40 -1.78
C THR A 317 7.43 10.44 -1.23
N LEU A 318 6.54 11.13 -1.94
CA LEU A 318 5.10 11.17 -1.69
C LEU A 318 4.32 10.68 -2.91
N GLU A 319 3.65 9.54 -2.76
CA GLU A 319 2.85 8.92 -3.81
C GLU A 319 1.35 9.10 -3.51
N LEU A 320 0.66 9.87 -4.34
CA LEU A 320 -0.78 10.18 -4.24
C LEU A 320 -1.53 9.85 -5.53
N SER A 321 -0.89 9.19 -6.50
CA SER A 321 -1.51 8.87 -7.78
C SER A 321 -2.67 7.87 -7.64
N GLY A 322 -3.58 7.86 -8.61
CA GLY A 322 -4.71 6.93 -8.60
C GLY A 322 -5.74 7.23 -7.50
N ASN A 323 -5.88 8.47 -7.08
CA ASN A 323 -6.86 8.92 -6.09
C ASN A 323 -8.03 9.68 -6.76
N ARG A 324 -8.87 10.34 -5.96
CA ARG A 324 -10.02 11.13 -6.41
C ARG A 324 -9.85 12.62 -6.13
N LEU A 325 -8.62 13.11 -6.04
CA LEU A 325 -8.33 14.51 -5.75
C LEU A 325 -8.85 15.40 -6.87
N THR A 326 -9.69 16.38 -6.55
CA THR A 326 -10.25 17.34 -7.51
C THR A 326 -9.54 18.68 -7.48
N HIS A 327 -8.98 19.04 -6.35
CA HIS A 327 -8.20 20.24 -6.09
C HIS A 327 -7.15 19.93 -5.02
N ILE A 328 -6.17 20.81 -4.90
CA ILE A 328 -5.12 20.75 -3.88
C ILE A 328 -5.06 22.12 -3.22
N ASN A 329 -5.21 22.14 -1.91
CA ASN A 329 -5.13 23.35 -1.11
C ASN A 329 -3.73 23.93 -1.12
N LEU A 330 -3.59 25.25 -0.96
CA LEU A 330 -2.31 25.94 -1.02
C LEU A 330 -1.29 25.40 0.00
N TYR A 331 -1.74 25.05 1.18
CA TYR A 331 -0.90 24.58 2.28
C TYR A 331 -0.85 23.05 2.42
N ALA A 332 -1.29 22.33 1.38
CA ALA A 332 -1.33 20.86 1.41
C ALA A 332 0.06 20.22 1.54
N PHE A 333 1.09 20.87 0.99
CA PHE A 333 2.47 20.36 0.98
C PHE A 333 3.40 21.12 1.93
N ASP A 334 2.84 21.91 2.86
CA ASP A 334 3.64 22.59 3.87
C ASP A 334 4.43 21.58 4.73
N GLY A 335 5.69 21.90 5.01
CA GLY A 335 6.62 21.08 5.79
C GLY A 335 7.43 20.07 4.98
N LEU A 336 7.11 19.83 3.70
CA LEU A 336 7.82 18.84 2.86
C LEU A 336 9.13 19.39 2.29
N ILE A 337 10.03 19.87 3.14
CA ILE A 337 11.26 20.57 2.73
C ILE A 337 12.29 19.65 2.05
N SER A 338 12.27 18.35 2.33
CA SER A 338 13.19 17.36 1.73
C SER A 338 12.64 16.64 0.52
N LEU A 339 11.41 16.96 0.08
CA LEU A 339 10.70 16.18 -0.93
C LEU A 339 11.41 16.20 -2.28
N LYS A 340 11.69 15.01 -2.82
CA LYS A 340 12.34 14.80 -4.13
C LYS A 340 11.35 14.32 -5.19
N GLU A 341 10.37 13.51 -4.80
CA GLU A 341 9.41 12.91 -5.71
C GLU A 341 7.98 13.14 -5.23
N LEU A 342 7.17 13.77 -6.08
CA LEU A 342 5.74 13.97 -5.87
C LEU A 342 4.96 13.39 -7.04
N GLN A 343 4.09 12.42 -6.76
CA GLN A 343 3.28 11.74 -7.76
C GLN A 343 1.79 12.03 -7.50
N LEU A 344 1.15 12.73 -8.42
CA LEU A 344 -0.25 13.16 -8.39
C LEU A 344 -1.03 12.69 -9.62
N GLY A 345 -0.43 11.83 -10.44
CA GLY A 345 -1.04 11.31 -11.66
C GLY A 345 -2.33 10.53 -11.41
N GLN A 346 -3.15 10.36 -12.44
CA GLN A 346 -4.39 9.58 -12.37
C GLN A 346 -5.36 10.06 -11.28
N ASN A 347 -5.52 11.38 -11.14
CA ASN A 347 -6.47 12.03 -10.26
C ASN A 347 -7.53 12.81 -11.07
N TYR A 348 -8.33 13.63 -10.43
CA TYR A 348 -9.34 14.48 -11.06
C TYR A 348 -8.98 15.96 -10.98
N ILE A 349 -7.70 16.30 -10.81
CA ILE A 349 -7.24 17.68 -10.60
C ILE A 349 -7.51 18.51 -11.86
N LYS A 350 -8.27 19.60 -11.70
CA LYS A 350 -8.65 20.50 -12.80
C LYS A 350 -7.73 21.71 -12.89
N THR A 351 -7.31 22.21 -11.74
CA THR A 351 -6.46 23.41 -11.62
C THR A 351 -5.47 23.23 -10.47
N LEU A 352 -4.33 23.89 -10.57
CA LEU A 352 -3.37 24.01 -9.48
C LEU A 352 -3.38 25.45 -8.97
N THR A 353 -3.28 25.62 -7.66
CA THR A 353 -3.24 26.96 -7.05
C THR A 353 -1.86 27.60 -7.28
N PRO A 354 -1.76 28.86 -7.70
CA PRO A 354 -0.48 29.56 -7.77
C PRO A 354 0.24 29.55 -6.42
N GLY A 355 1.55 29.25 -6.41
CA GLY A 355 2.33 29.14 -5.17
C GLY A 355 2.23 27.79 -4.45
N LEU A 356 1.48 26.82 -5.01
CA LEU A 356 1.30 25.49 -4.41
C LEU A 356 2.61 24.77 -4.06
N PHE A 357 3.65 24.97 -4.86
CA PHE A 357 4.95 24.33 -4.68
C PHE A 357 5.97 25.22 -3.97
N ASP A 358 5.58 26.41 -3.50
CA ASP A 358 6.51 27.34 -2.86
C ASP A 358 7.07 26.78 -1.55
N SER A 359 6.27 26.02 -0.79
CA SER A 359 6.71 25.37 0.44
C SER A 359 7.66 24.19 0.21
N VAL A 360 7.57 23.53 -0.95
CA VAL A 360 8.45 22.42 -1.36
C VAL A 360 9.77 22.91 -1.94
N MET A 361 9.85 24.22 -2.22
CA MET A 361 11.00 24.83 -2.91
C MET A 361 11.91 25.64 -1.99
N SER A 362 11.54 25.79 -0.71
CA SER A 362 12.03 26.85 -0.13
C SER A 362 12.27 27.29 1.19
N LEU A 363 13.31 27.07 1.72
CA LEU A 363 13.91 27.99 2.71
C LEU A 363 14.92 28.96 2.07
N GLU A 364 15.21 28.83 0.79
CA GLU A 364 16.18 29.66 0.08
C GLU A 364 15.79 31.14 -0.05
N ARG A 365 14.53 31.50 0.14
CA ARG A 365 14.08 32.90 -0.05
C ARG A 365 14.21 33.78 1.17
N LEU A 366 14.44 33.24 2.37
CA LEU A 366 14.47 34.03 3.61
C LEU A 366 15.82 34.09 4.32
N LEU A 367 16.81 33.28 3.93
CA LEU A 367 18.13 33.30 4.54
C LEU A 367 19.25 33.15 3.46
N HIS A 368 20.40 33.75 3.70
CA HIS A 368 21.56 33.93 2.85
C HIS A 368 21.84 32.81 1.81
N PRO A 369 22.18 33.15 0.54
CA PRO A 369 22.31 32.18 -0.59
C PRO A 369 23.36 31.09 -0.41
N GLU A 370 24.32 31.24 0.51
CA GLU A 370 25.42 30.30 0.67
C GLU A 370 25.16 29.17 1.67
N LEU A 371 24.10 29.26 2.49
CA LEU A 371 23.78 28.28 3.54
C LEU A 371 23.05 27.02 3.03
N PHE A 372 22.54 27.03 1.81
CA PHE A 372 21.64 25.99 1.29
C PHE A 372 22.08 25.40 -0.05
N LYS A 373 23.37 25.34 -0.31
CA LYS A 373 23.94 24.76 -1.54
C LYS A 373 23.56 23.29 -1.78
N ASP A 374 23.06 22.59 -0.77
CA ASP A 374 22.80 21.15 -0.77
C ASP A 374 21.35 20.77 -0.42
N THR A 375 20.38 21.72 -0.42
CA THR A 375 18.98 21.37 -0.17
C THR A 375 18.40 20.59 -1.34
N PRO A 376 17.79 19.40 -1.08
CA PRO A 376 17.22 18.58 -2.13
C PRO A 376 15.93 19.21 -2.64
N ASN A 377 15.99 19.81 -3.82
CA ASN A 377 14.83 20.34 -4.52
C ASN A 377 14.05 19.22 -5.21
N LEU A 378 12.78 19.45 -5.47
CA LEU A 378 11.90 18.51 -6.17
C LEU A 378 12.50 18.09 -7.53
N ARG A 379 12.75 16.79 -7.70
CA ARG A 379 13.35 16.22 -8.92
C ARG A 379 12.34 15.58 -9.85
N LYS A 380 11.24 15.11 -9.30
CA LYS A 380 10.22 14.38 -10.04
C LYS A 380 8.84 14.85 -9.65
N LEU A 381 8.06 15.31 -10.63
CA LEU A 381 6.67 15.72 -10.47
C LEU A 381 5.83 15.05 -11.55
N LEU A 382 4.91 14.19 -11.16
CA LEU A 382 4.02 13.47 -12.06
C LEU A 382 2.59 13.98 -11.91
N LEU A 383 2.06 14.56 -12.97
CA LEU A 383 0.72 15.15 -13.07
C LEU A 383 -0.08 14.58 -14.25
N GLU A 384 0.41 13.48 -14.84
CA GLU A 384 -0.25 12.83 -15.97
C GLU A 384 -1.63 12.29 -15.64
N ALA A 385 -2.47 12.14 -16.66
CA ALA A 385 -3.81 11.56 -16.55
C ALA A 385 -4.66 12.26 -15.46
N ASN A 386 -4.72 13.57 -15.53
CA ASN A 386 -5.62 14.43 -14.75
C ASN A 386 -6.60 15.18 -15.67
N TYR A 387 -7.25 16.20 -15.17
CA TYR A 387 -8.16 17.05 -15.90
C TYR A 387 -7.62 18.49 -16.08
N LEU A 388 -6.29 18.64 -16.06
CA LEU A 388 -5.64 19.92 -16.22
C LEU A 388 -5.86 20.45 -17.64
N SER A 389 -6.44 21.61 -17.75
CA SER A 389 -6.63 22.30 -19.03
C SER A 389 -5.60 23.42 -19.25
N TYR A 390 -5.04 23.98 -18.19
CA TYR A 390 -3.96 24.97 -18.19
C TYR A 390 -3.17 24.91 -16.88
N LEU A 391 -1.98 25.49 -16.87
CA LEU A 391 -1.21 25.74 -15.64
C LEU A 391 -1.14 27.25 -15.37
N PRO A 392 -1.30 27.67 -14.11
CA PRO A 392 -1.07 29.06 -13.73
C PRO A 392 0.34 29.53 -14.12
N ALA A 393 0.46 30.80 -14.52
CA ALA A 393 1.77 31.36 -14.79
C ALA A 393 2.67 31.29 -13.55
N ARG A 394 3.96 31.05 -13.78
CA ARG A 394 5.03 30.98 -12.77
C ARG A 394 4.99 29.80 -11.81
N ILE A 395 4.01 28.89 -11.89
CA ILE A 395 3.90 27.73 -10.96
C ILE A 395 5.09 26.78 -11.02
N LEU A 396 5.80 26.73 -12.14
CA LEU A 396 6.98 25.87 -12.34
C LEU A 396 8.31 26.61 -12.20
N ASP A 397 8.30 27.94 -12.00
CA ASP A 397 9.52 28.77 -12.07
C ASP A 397 10.54 28.41 -10.99
N GLY A 398 10.09 28.02 -9.81
CA GLY A 398 10.96 27.60 -8.71
C GLY A 398 11.49 26.17 -8.83
N LEU A 399 10.97 25.35 -9.75
CA LEU A 399 11.40 23.96 -9.92
C LEU A 399 12.73 23.85 -10.68
N LEU A 400 13.79 24.42 -10.15
CA LEU A 400 15.09 24.53 -10.83
C LEU A 400 15.77 23.17 -11.04
N THR A 401 15.59 22.24 -10.12
CA THR A 401 16.26 20.93 -10.11
C THR A 401 15.43 19.81 -10.69
N ILE A 402 14.22 20.11 -11.18
CA ILE A 402 13.33 19.08 -11.71
C ILE A 402 13.99 18.35 -12.88
N ARG A 403 14.02 17.02 -12.79
CA ARG A 403 14.58 16.11 -13.81
C ARG A 403 13.51 15.38 -14.59
N GLN A 404 12.34 15.17 -13.98
CA GLN A 404 11.21 14.50 -14.60
C GLN A 404 9.92 15.25 -14.32
N LEU A 405 9.23 15.68 -15.39
CA LEU A 405 7.92 16.30 -15.34
C LEU A 405 7.00 15.59 -16.34
N ARG A 406 5.98 14.89 -15.86
CA ARG A 406 4.97 14.25 -16.71
C ARG A 406 3.67 15.01 -16.68
N LEU A 407 3.20 15.43 -17.85
CA LEU A 407 2.00 16.24 -18.05
C LEU A 407 1.05 15.62 -19.09
N GLU A 408 1.39 14.48 -19.65
CA GLU A 408 0.62 13.79 -20.69
C GLU A 408 -0.77 13.36 -20.20
N ARG A 409 -1.67 13.05 -21.13
CA ARG A 409 -3.03 12.60 -20.86
C ARG A 409 -3.87 13.56 -20.01
N ASN A 410 -3.63 14.86 -20.16
CA ASN A 410 -4.48 15.94 -19.66
C ASN A 410 -5.19 16.62 -20.83
N PRO A 411 -6.38 17.21 -20.64
CA PRO A 411 -7.13 17.90 -21.70
C PRO A 411 -6.63 19.34 -21.93
N TRP A 412 -5.36 19.49 -22.30
CA TRP A 412 -4.70 20.78 -22.47
C TRP A 412 -5.42 21.69 -23.47
N HIS A 413 -5.72 22.89 -23.04
CA HIS A 413 -6.29 23.94 -23.88
C HIS A 413 -5.14 24.85 -24.35
N CYS A 414 -4.86 24.82 -25.67
CA CYS A 414 -3.70 25.51 -26.23
C CYS A 414 -4.13 26.83 -26.88
N ASP A 415 -4.37 27.81 -26.06
CA ASP A 415 -4.54 29.22 -26.40
C ASP A 415 -3.43 30.04 -25.73
N CYS A 416 -3.61 31.35 -25.69
CA CYS A 416 -2.64 32.27 -25.09
C CYS A 416 -2.32 31.97 -23.61
N SER A 417 -3.22 31.33 -22.87
CA SER A 417 -2.97 30.93 -21.49
C SER A 417 -1.92 29.80 -21.36
N ALA A 418 -1.74 29.01 -22.41
CA ALA A 418 -0.75 27.95 -22.47
C ALA A 418 0.68 28.46 -22.82
N ALA A 419 0.83 29.74 -23.16
CA ALA A 419 2.12 30.31 -23.58
C ALA A 419 3.21 30.19 -22.50
N TYR A 420 2.83 30.32 -21.22
CA TYR A 420 3.75 30.09 -20.10
C TYR A 420 4.30 28.67 -20.10
N LEU A 421 3.42 27.66 -20.14
CA LEU A 421 3.82 26.27 -20.13
C LEU A 421 4.65 25.91 -21.37
N ALA A 422 4.23 26.34 -22.55
CA ALA A 422 4.97 26.12 -23.79
C ALA A 422 6.41 26.68 -23.70
N THR A 423 6.57 27.91 -23.23
CA THR A 423 7.88 28.57 -23.06
C THR A 423 8.75 27.81 -22.04
N TRP A 424 8.15 27.42 -20.92
CA TRP A 424 8.87 26.71 -19.87
C TRP A 424 9.37 25.35 -20.36
N LEU A 425 8.54 24.57 -21.05
CA LEU A 425 8.89 23.28 -21.65
C LEU A 425 9.99 23.43 -22.70
N GLN A 426 9.88 24.42 -23.60
CA GLN A 426 10.87 24.68 -24.63
C GLN A 426 12.24 25.00 -24.04
N ARG A 427 12.31 25.86 -23.02
CA ARG A 427 13.56 26.20 -22.33
C ARG A 427 14.20 24.97 -21.70
N ARG A 428 13.42 24.17 -21.00
CA ARG A 428 13.93 22.94 -20.36
C ARG A 428 14.40 21.91 -21.36
N TYR A 429 13.65 21.71 -22.44
CA TYR A 429 14.03 20.78 -23.50
C TYR A 429 15.39 21.15 -24.11
N LEU A 430 15.61 22.42 -24.44
CA LEU A 430 16.87 22.88 -24.99
C LEU A 430 18.05 22.69 -24.04
N ILE A 431 17.86 22.95 -22.75
CA ILE A 431 18.91 22.75 -21.72
C ILE A 431 19.31 21.27 -21.63
N ILE A 432 18.33 20.36 -21.67
CA ILE A 432 18.58 18.92 -21.45
C ILE A 432 19.18 18.26 -22.69
N THR A 433 18.75 18.67 -23.89
CA THR A 433 19.23 18.10 -25.13
C THR A 433 20.52 18.71 -25.63
N ASN A 434 21.02 19.77 -24.99
CA ASN A 434 22.12 20.61 -25.46
C ASN A 434 21.90 21.07 -26.92
N SER A 435 20.63 21.21 -27.33
CA SER A 435 20.26 21.56 -28.70
C SER A 435 20.12 23.08 -28.81
N SER A 436 20.62 23.66 -29.92
CA SER A 436 20.43 25.10 -30.23
C SER A 436 19.07 25.38 -30.88
N SER A 437 18.31 24.34 -31.26
CA SER A 437 16.99 24.50 -31.88
C SER A 437 16.05 23.32 -31.57
N ILE A 438 14.74 23.61 -31.61
CA ILE A 438 13.65 22.60 -31.38
C ILE A 438 13.32 21.83 -32.68
N GLY A 439 14.25 21.82 -33.67
CA GLY A 439 14.00 21.39 -35.05
C GLY A 439 13.43 19.99 -35.22
N GLU A 440 14.03 18.95 -34.80
CA GLU A 440 13.54 17.58 -35.04
C GLU A 440 13.39 16.78 -33.75
N ILE A 441 12.20 16.90 -33.15
CA ILE A 441 11.80 15.99 -32.06
C ILE A 441 11.36 14.69 -32.72
N ASN A 442 12.26 13.73 -32.82
CA ASN A 442 11.89 12.35 -33.16
C ASN A 442 11.13 11.73 -32.00
N ILE A 443 9.80 11.64 -32.14
CA ILE A 443 8.89 11.02 -31.15
C ILE A 443 9.18 9.51 -31.01
N GLY A 444 9.96 8.92 -31.93
CA GLY A 444 10.32 7.51 -31.95
C GLY A 444 11.58 7.14 -31.19
N ASP A 445 12.39 8.10 -30.76
CA ASP A 445 13.64 7.80 -30.05
C ASP A 445 13.51 8.13 -28.55
N ASN A 446 13.05 7.14 -27.86
CA ASN A 446 13.37 6.63 -26.54
C ASN A 446 13.59 7.54 -25.32
N SER A 447 12.75 7.31 -24.35
CA SER A 447 12.90 7.48 -22.88
C SER A 447 13.14 8.90 -22.34
N LYS A 448 14.00 9.69 -22.91
CA LYS A 448 14.33 11.03 -22.37
C LYS A 448 13.34 12.12 -22.78
N SER A 449 12.73 12.04 -23.97
CA SER A 449 11.79 13.07 -24.46
C SER A 449 10.46 13.06 -23.69
N TRP A 450 10.02 11.93 -23.21
CA TRP A 450 8.80 11.79 -22.41
C TRP A 450 8.95 12.32 -20.97
N GLU A 451 10.18 12.42 -20.49
CA GLU A 451 10.46 12.88 -19.11
C GLU A 451 10.18 14.37 -18.91
N PHE A 452 10.09 15.17 -20.01
CA PHE A 452 9.92 16.61 -19.93
C PHE A 452 8.74 17.15 -20.75
N GLY A 453 7.58 16.52 -20.64
CA GLY A 453 6.35 17.04 -21.23
C GLY A 453 6.28 16.97 -22.76
N ALA A 454 7.13 16.16 -23.41
CA ALA A 454 7.04 15.93 -24.85
C ALA A 454 5.70 15.32 -25.29
N GLY A 455 4.95 14.70 -24.37
CA GLY A 455 3.61 14.16 -24.57
C GLY A 455 2.47 15.16 -24.32
N VAL A 456 2.73 16.45 -24.13
CA VAL A 456 1.69 17.47 -23.95
C VAL A 456 1.04 17.78 -25.30
N ILE A 457 -0.11 17.16 -25.53
CA ILE A 457 -0.89 17.30 -26.76
C ILE A 457 -2.08 18.22 -26.50
N CYS A 458 -2.27 19.21 -27.35
CA CYS A 458 -3.40 20.12 -27.33
C CYS A 458 -4.72 19.38 -27.64
N ARG A 459 -5.75 19.62 -26.84
CA ARG A 459 -7.09 19.10 -27.10
C ARG A 459 -8.00 20.12 -27.82
N GLY A 460 -7.59 21.38 -27.81
CA GLY A 460 -8.27 22.52 -28.46
C GLY A 460 -7.52 23.80 -28.19
N PRO A 461 -8.06 24.94 -28.67
CA PRO A 461 -9.24 25.11 -29.53
C PRO A 461 -8.97 24.81 -31.01
N GLY A 462 -10.02 24.47 -31.76
CA GLY A 462 -10.05 24.39 -33.21
C GLY A 462 -8.87 23.64 -33.85
N THR A 463 -8.10 24.34 -34.70
CA THR A 463 -6.95 23.78 -35.44
C THR A 463 -5.76 23.35 -34.55
N MET A 464 -5.78 23.69 -33.27
CA MET A 464 -4.73 23.31 -32.31
C MET A 464 -4.85 21.87 -31.84
N GLY A 465 -6.03 21.26 -31.95
CA GLY A 465 -6.25 19.88 -31.56
C GLY A 465 -5.27 18.90 -32.20
N GLY A 466 -4.61 18.05 -31.39
CA GLY A 466 -3.62 17.07 -31.83
C GLY A 466 -2.19 17.59 -31.97
N LYS A 467 -1.96 18.91 -31.89
CA LYS A 467 -0.61 19.47 -31.96
C LYS A 467 0.15 19.31 -30.63
N LEU A 468 1.45 19.13 -30.69
CA LEU A 468 2.33 19.14 -29.52
C LEU A 468 2.58 20.58 -29.05
N LEU A 469 2.26 20.85 -27.77
CA LEU A 469 2.44 22.19 -27.19
C LEU A 469 3.90 22.69 -27.29
N LEU A 470 4.86 21.77 -27.12
CA LEU A 470 6.29 22.08 -27.21
C LEU A 470 6.71 22.70 -28.56
N ARG A 471 5.98 22.42 -29.65
CA ARG A 471 6.28 22.93 -31.00
C ARG A 471 5.53 24.21 -31.37
N LEU A 472 4.58 24.62 -30.55
CA LEU A 472 3.77 25.79 -30.88
C LEU A 472 4.53 27.09 -30.59
N THR A 473 4.37 28.04 -31.51
CA THR A 473 4.90 29.39 -31.36
C THR A 473 3.92 30.29 -30.58
N PHE A 474 4.40 31.41 -30.06
CA PHE A 474 3.54 32.37 -29.38
C PHE A 474 2.43 32.89 -30.34
N HIS A 475 2.78 33.11 -31.62
CA HIS A 475 1.83 33.58 -32.62
C HIS A 475 0.68 32.57 -32.82
N GLU A 476 0.99 31.29 -32.96
CA GLU A 476 -0.03 30.23 -33.12
C GLU A 476 -0.94 30.12 -31.90
N LEU A 477 -0.39 30.22 -30.69
CA LEU A 477 -1.17 30.13 -29.45
C LEU A 477 -2.07 31.36 -29.23
N CYS A 478 -1.64 32.54 -29.66
CA CYS A 478 -2.33 33.80 -29.41
C CYS A 478 -3.01 34.38 -30.65
N GLU A 479 -3.09 33.64 -31.77
CA GLU A 479 -3.75 34.08 -33.00
C GLU A 479 -5.23 34.36 -32.73
N GLY A 480 -5.69 35.55 -33.07
CA GLY A 480 -7.07 35.99 -32.79
C GLY A 480 -7.29 36.74 -31.47
N GLN A 481 -6.48 36.53 -30.43
CA GLN A 481 -6.54 37.32 -29.18
C GLN A 481 -5.74 38.63 -29.30
N TRP A 482 -4.79 38.70 -30.22
CA TRP A 482 -4.03 39.91 -30.52
C TRP A 482 -4.91 41.10 -30.88
N ALA A 483 -6.04 40.86 -31.54
CA ALA A 483 -6.94 41.94 -31.94
C ALA A 483 -7.57 42.65 -30.72
N SER A 484 -7.86 41.90 -29.64
CA SER A 484 -8.44 42.48 -28.41
C SER A 484 -7.39 43.04 -27.46
N MET A 485 -6.14 42.58 -27.55
CA MET A 485 -5.02 43.04 -26.67
C MET A 485 -4.19 44.19 -27.24
N LYS A 486 -4.46 44.65 -28.46
CA LYS A 486 -3.73 45.76 -29.10
C LYS A 486 -3.65 47.06 -28.28
N GLY A 487 -4.47 47.19 -27.26
CA GLY A 487 -4.48 48.37 -26.36
C GLY A 487 -3.74 48.14 -25.02
N LEU A 488 -3.32 46.92 -24.69
CA LEU A 488 -2.82 46.59 -23.34
C LEU A 488 -1.37 46.08 -23.30
N VAL A 489 -0.77 45.72 -24.43
CA VAL A 489 0.62 45.21 -24.48
C VAL A 489 1.52 46.24 -25.23
N PRO A 490 2.70 46.60 -24.67
CA PRO A 490 3.70 47.33 -25.40
C PRO A 490 4.02 46.61 -26.71
N ARG A 491 4.09 47.34 -27.83
CA ARG A 491 4.34 46.81 -29.19
C ARG A 491 5.56 45.89 -29.15
N LEU A 492 5.35 44.58 -29.20
CA LEU A 492 6.44 43.64 -29.43
C LEU A 492 7.10 43.94 -30.77
N PRO A 493 8.44 43.99 -30.85
CA PRO A 493 9.18 44.16 -32.08
C PRO A 493 8.76 43.14 -33.13
N LYS A 494 8.61 43.56 -34.40
CA LYS A 494 8.15 42.70 -35.52
C LYS A 494 9.05 41.49 -35.79
N ASP A 495 10.30 41.56 -35.39
CA ASP A 495 11.34 40.55 -35.53
C ASP A 495 11.20 39.40 -34.55
N LEU A 496 10.29 39.46 -33.57
CA LEU A 496 9.99 38.37 -32.64
C LEU A 496 8.78 37.52 -33.05
N LEU A 497 8.04 37.93 -34.08
CA LEU A 497 6.94 37.19 -34.65
C LEU A 497 7.48 35.97 -35.41
N GLY A 498 7.19 34.78 -34.94
CA GLY A 498 7.66 33.51 -35.54
C GLY A 498 8.88 32.87 -34.87
N THR A 499 9.45 33.51 -33.83
CA THR A 499 10.52 32.92 -33.04
C THR A 499 9.97 32.03 -31.94
N PRO A 500 10.69 30.96 -31.53
CA PRO A 500 10.29 30.17 -30.37
C PRO A 500 10.12 31.05 -29.13
N LEU A 501 9.10 30.78 -28.32
CA LEU A 501 8.77 31.54 -27.11
C LEU A 501 9.96 31.74 -26.16
N SER A 502 10.88 30.77 -26.12
CA SER A 502 12.10 30.82 -25.30
C SER A 502 13.01 32.01 -25.62
N SER A 503 13.04 32.49 -26.86
CA SER A 503 13.87 33.66 -27.28
C SER A 503 13.20 35.00 -27.00
N ILE A 504 11.88 35.04 -26.88
CA ILE A 504 11.11 36.26 -26.60
C ILE A 504 11.26 36.65 -25.12
N PHE A 505 11.10 35.71 -24.19
CA PHE A 505 11.17 36.03 -22.76
C PHE A 505 12.60 36.29 -22.25
N GLY A 506 13.62 35.73 -22.91
CA GLY A 506 15.01 36.05 -22.60
C GLY A 506 15.39 37.53 -22.86
N LYS A 507 14.73 38.17 -23.81
CA LYS A 507 14.94 39.59 -24.13
C LYS A 507 14.08 40.53 -23.27
N ILE A 508 12.92 40.10 -22.80
CA ILE A 508 12.03 40.92 -21.92
C ILE A 508 12.55 40.95 -20.47
N ALA A 509 13.32 39.95 -20.03
CA ALA A 509 13.94 39.95 -18.70
C ALA A 509 15.21 40.83 -18.59
N GLN A 510 15.66 41.44 -19.67
CA GLN A 510 16.80 42.35 -19.70
C GLN A 510 16.38 43.85 -19.87
N VAL A 511 15.09 44.12 -19.91
CA VAL A 511 14.48 45.46 -19.86
C VAL A 511 13.64 45.56 -18.59
#